data_b74aec46996de19f6e5047152353ecd0
#
_entry.id   b74aec46996de19f6e5047152353ecd0
#
_cell.length_a   1.000
_cell.length_b   1.000
_cell.length_c   1.000
_cell.angle_alpha   90.00
_cell.angle_beta   90.00
_cell.angle_gamma   90.00
#
_symmetry.space_group_name_H-M   'P 1'
#
loop_
_entity.id
_entity.type
_entity.pdbx_description
1 polymer ?
#
loop_
_entity_poly.entity_id
_entity_poly.type
_entity_poly.pdbx_seq_one_letter_code
_entity_poly.pdbx_strand_id
1 'polypeptide(L)'
;MHGEGEARAMPARPAPPSPPPWEALPLVAPFLDAVSLAAASCVSTSWHAAFAADYLWARLCVQHFPSALGLLPDTDSSDDRRCSPSPHRRLFKLFRSASDRCRALPAPHLGLADVSFAVDIVTAGGESTLSFLVAADRAAPAHVKNSAGLFLFGVDLSDRNAAIGPGEWRVRWTAVRTTARRGEEEDEPAAAVLMMDAKVPAARAAGAVAFGGRGEAGVAARLPAPGCGGGKLDAEVVVELAGEEMVVEKVRLGVMCECRYVCADEGLRYLQHFLL
;
A
#
# COMPACT_ATOMS: atom_id res chain seq x y z
N MET A 1 -15.65 -39.54 -70.79
CA MET A 1 -14.68 -39.54 -69.70
C MET A 1 -15.32 -38.76 -68.54
N HIS A 2 -15.96 -39.44 -67.63
CA HIS A 2 -16.60 -38.88 -66.48
C HIS A 2 -15.56 -38.92 -65.35
N GLY A 3 -15.22 -37.70 -64.81
CA GLY A 3 -14.40 -37.53 -63.62
C GLY A 3 -15.29 -37.46 -62.38
N GLU A 4 -15.34 -38.54 -61.64
CA GLU A 4 -15.99 -38.55 -60.34
C GLU A 4 -15.12 -37.76 -59.36
N GLY A 5 -15.65 -36.60 -58.89
CA GLY A 5 -15.07 -35.80 -57.83
C GLY A 5 -15.37 -36.44 -56.48
N GLU A 6 -14.34 -37.04 -55.89
CA GLU A 6 -14.34 -37.63 -54.55
C GLU A 6 -14.49 -36.52 -53.50
N ALA A 7 -15.67 -36.37 -52.93
CA ALA A 7 -15.95 -35.42 -51.85
C ALA A 7 -15.25 -35.89 -50.59
N ARG A 8 -14.15 -35.24 -50.23
CA ARG A 8 -13.37 -35.46 -49.03
C ARG A 8 -14.20 -35.08 -47.81
N ALA A 9 -14.72 -36.07 -47.09
CA ALA A 9 -15.45 -35.88 -45.84
C ALA A 9 -14.55 -35.19 -44.81
N MET A 10 -14.94 -34.03 -44.34
CA MET A 10 -14.26 -33.33 -43.21
C MET A 10 -14.42 -34.16 -41.93
N PRO A 11 -13.36 -34.29 -41.09
CA PRO A 11 -13.46 -35.01 -39.86
C PRO A 11 -14.47 -34.30 -38.91
N ALA A 12 -15.37 -35.06 -38.35
CA ALA A 12 -16.37 -34.58 -37.41
C ALA A 12 -15.69 -33.92 -36.21
N ARG A 13 -16.11 -32.69 -35.87
CA ARG A 13 -15.64 -31.95 -34.71
C ARG A 13 -15.92 -32.77 -33.46
N PRO A 14 -14.92 -32.98 -32.54
CA PRO A 14 -15.14 -33.71 -31.33
C PRO A 14 -16.27 -33.08 -30.52
N ALA A 15 -17.21 -33.90 -30.04
CA ALA A 15 -18.30 -33.41 -29.20
C ALA A 15 -17.74 -32.73 -27.94
N PRO A 16 -18.36 -31.62 -27.51
CA PRO A 16 -17.93 -30.97 -26.27
C PRO A 16 -18.01 -31.97 -25.10
N PRO A 17 -17.04 -31.93 -24.17
CA PRO A 17 -17.03 -32.84 -23.03
C PRO A 17 -18.35 -32.67 -22.24
N SER A 18 -18.98 -33.78 -21.91
CA SER A 18 -20.20 -33.80 -21.08
C SER A 18 -19.88 -33.11 -19.74
N PRO A 19 -20.78 -32.24 -19.22
CA PRO A 19 -20.58 -31.65 -17.90
C PRO A 19 -20.41 -32.79 -16.87
N PRO A 20 -19.52 -32.61 -15.88
CA PRO A 20 -19.28 -33.61 -14.84
C PRO A 20 -20.62 -33.95 -14.16
N PRO A 21 -20.86 -35.21 -13.85
CA PRO A 21 -22.11 -35.64 -13.21
C PRO A 21 -22.24 -34.87 -11.87
N TRP A 22 -23.45 -34.38 -11.59
CA TRP A 22 -23.73 -33.58 -10.36
C TRP A 22 -23.43 -34.36 -9.07
N GLU A 23 -23.40 -35.67 -9.11
CA GLU A 23 -23.02 -36.57 -8.01
C GLU A 23 -21.54 -36.40 -7.59
N ALA A 24 -20.69 -35.89 -8.47
CA ALA A 24 -19.29 -35.63 -8.14
C ALA A 24 -19.10 -34.40 -7.25
N LEU A 25 -20.08 -33.47 -7.22
CA LEU A 25 -19.96 -32.22 -6.48
C LEU A 25 -19.77 -32.43 -4.96
N PRO A 26 -20.54 -33.29 -4.28
CA PRO A 26 -20.33 -33.56 -2.86
C PRO A 26 -18.98 -34.21 -2.54
N LEU A 27 -18.38 -34.92 -3.50
CA LEU A 27 -17.07 -35.57 -3.33
C LEU A 27 -15.93 -34.55 -3.43
N VAL A 28 -16.07 -33.50 -4.25
CA VAL A 28 -15.08 -32.45 -4.45
C VAL A 28 -15.19 -31.34 -3.39
N ALA A 29 -16.41 -31.07 -2.93
CA ALA A 29 -16.72 -29.99 -2.00
C ALA A 29 -15.81 -29.94 -0.73
N PRO A 30 -15.47 -31.07 -0.09
CA PRO A 30 -14.59 -31.06 1.08
C PRO A 30 -13.17 -30.61 0.80
N PHE A 31 -12.72 -30.58 -0.43
CA PHE A 31 -11.37 -30.18 -0.80
C PHE A 31 -11.27 -28.70 -1.22
N LEU A 32 -12.42 -28.02 -1.34
CA LEU A 32 -12.46 -26.62 -1.72
C LEU A 32 -12.25 -25.68 -0.51
N ASP A 33 -11.60 -24.57 -0.77
CA ASP A 33 -11.52 -23.44 0.17
C ASP A 33 -12.83 -22.63 0.20
N ALA A 34 -12.95 -21.71 1.14
CA ALA A 34 -14.14 -20.89 1.33
C ALA A 34 -14.51 -20.04 0.11
N VAL A 35 -13.52 -19.53 -0.63
CA VAL A 35 -13.73 -18.68 -1.81
C VAL A 35 -14.28 -19.53 -2.96
N SER A 36 -13.66 -20.70 -3.20
CA SER A 36 -14.09 -21.65 -4.22
C SER A 36 -15.47 -22.22 -3.93
N LEU A 37 -15.79 -22.56 -2.66
CA LEU A 37 -17.12 -22.98 -2.25
C LEU A 37 -18.18 -21.89 -2.49
N ALA A 38 -17.85 -20.64 -2.14
CA ALA A 38 -18.75 -19.52 -2.36
C ALA A 38 -18.99 -19.28 -3.86
N ALA A 39 -17.94 -19.27 -4.68
CA ALA A 39 -18.03 -19.11 -6.13
C ALA A 39 -18.83 -20.25 -6.77
N ALA A 40 -18.54 -21.49 -6.40
CA ALA A 40 -19.26 -22.67 -6.88
C ALA A 40 -20.76 -22.61 -6.53
N SER A 41 -21.11 -22.10 -5.35
CA SER A 41 -22.51 -21.93 -4.95
C SER A 41 -23.29 -20.91 -5.82
N CYS A 42 -22.62 -20.12 -6.64
CA CYS A 42 -23.26 -19.15 -7.53
C CYS A 42 -23.50 -19.68 -8.96
N VAL A 43 -23.03 -20.91 -9.29
CA VAL A 43 -23.07 -21.47 -10.66
C VAL A 43 -24.48 -21.88 -11.08
N SER A 44 -25.21 -22.55 -10.18
CA SER A 44 -26.59 -23.00 -10.41
C SER A 44 -27.29 -23.32 -9.10
N THR A 45 -28.62 -23.52 -9.14
CA THR A 45 -29.41 -23.92 -7.97
C THR A 45 -28.98 -25.27 -7.38
N SER A 46 -28.63 -26.22 -8.24
CA SER A 46 -28.11 -27.55 -7.82
C SER A 46 -26.75 -27.42 -7.13
N TRP A 47 -25.87 -26.63 -7.68
CA TRP A 47 -24.57 -26.34 -7.07
C TRP A 47 -24.74 -25.56 -5.76
N HIS A 48 -25.67 -24.60 -5.72
CA HIS A 48 -25.97 -23.89 -4.49
C HIS A 48 -26.39 -24.86 -3.37
N ALA A 49 -27.29 -25.78 -3.65
CA ALA A 49 -27.74 -26.78 -2.68
C ALA A 49 -26.59 -27.68 -2.17
N ALA A 50 -25.69 -28.11 -3.07
CA ALA A 50 -24.54 -28.93 -2.72
C ALA A 50 -23.51 -28.20 -1.87
N PHE A 51 -23.13 -26.96 -2.26
CA PHE A 51 -22.08 -26.20 -1.60
C PHE A 51 -22.55 -25.33 -0.43
N ALA A 52 -23.86 -25.16 -0.23
CA ALA A 52 -24.44 -24.54 0.96
C ALA A 52 -24.57 -25.49 2.15
N ALA A 53 -24.22 -26.76 1.99
CA ALA A 53 -24.32 -27.75 3.05
C ALA A 53 -23.53 -27.36 4.29
N ASP A 54 -24.18 -27.35 5.45
CA ASP A 54 -23.64 -26.78 6.69
C ASP A 54 -22.35 -27.45 7.17
N TYR A 55 -22.22 -28.77 6.97
CA TYR A 55 -21.02 -29.53 7.36
C TYR A 55 -19.73 -29.07 6.68
N LEU A 56 -19.83 -28.54 5.44
CA LEU A 56 -18.67 -28.00 4.72
C LEU A 56 -18.16 -26.74 5.41
N TRP A 57 -19.08 -25.88 5.79
CA TRP A 57 -18.77 -24.64 6.49
C TRP A 57 -18.35 -24.87 7.95
N ALA A 58 -18.92 -25.89 8.61
CA ALA A 58 -18.48 -26.33 9.94
C ALA A 58 -17.00 -26.71 9.92
N ARG A 59 -16.57 -27.50 8.93
CA ARG A 59 -15.16 -27.86 8.76
C ARG A 59 -14.26 -26.64 8.61
N LEU A 60 -14.66 -25.67 7.79
CA LEU A 60 -13.90 -24.45 7.60
C LEU A 60 -13.84 -23.60 8.88
N CYS A 61 -14.93 -23.55 9.66
CA CYS A 61 -14.92 -22.90 10.98
C CYS A 61 -13.92 -23.59 11.92
N VAL A 62 -13.94 -24.93 12.01
CA VAL A 62 -12.96 -25.68 12.82
C VAL A 62 -11.52 -25.36 12.41
N GLN A 63 -11.27 -25.29 11.12
CA GLN A 63 -9.93 -25.09 10.58
C GLN A 63 -9.40 -23.65 10.77
N HIS A 64 -10.25 -22.65 10.57
CA HIS A 64 -9.80 -21.24 10.52
C HIS A 64 -10.20 -20.43 11.77
N PHE A 65 -11.31 -20.77 12.41
CA PHE A 65 -11.90 -20.02 13.52
C PHE A 65 -12.49 -20.96 14.58
N PRO A 66 -11.68 -21.85 15.21
CA PRO A 66 -12.19 -22.88 16.13
C PRO A 66 -12.96 -22.27 17.31
N SER A 67 -12.56 -21.12 17.82
CA SER A 67 -13.25 -20.42 18.91
C SER A 67 -14.66 -19.93 18.54
N ALA A 68 -14.93 -19.72 17.25
CA ALA A 68 -16.23 -19.28 16.77
C ALA A 68 -17.35 -20.27 17.05
N LEU A 69 -17.03 -21.57 17.12
CA LEU A 69 -18.01 -22.63 17.36
C LEU A 69 -18.74 -22.49 18.70
N GLY A 70 -18.10 -21.92 19.70
CA GLY A 70 -18.71 -21.60 21.00
C GLY A 70 -19.84 -20.55 20.96
N LEU A 71 -20.03 -19.89 19.81
CA LEU A 71 -21.12 -18.92 19.61
C LEU A 71 -22.38 -19.57 19.00
N LEU A 72 -22.31 -20.84 18.61
CA LEU A 72 -23.49 -21.54 18.14
C LEU A 72 -24.33 -21.95 19.34
N PRO A 73 -25.65 -21.74 19.31
CA PRO A 73 -26.52 -22.23 20.37
C PRO A 73 -26.50 -23.76 20.34
N ASP A 74 -26.49 -24.36 21.55
CA ASP A 74 -26.67 -25.83 21.69
C ASP A 74 -27.99 -26.25 21.03
N THR A 75 -27.88 -27.12 20.05
CA THR A 75 -28.95 -27.49 19.11
C THR A 75 -30.01 -28.43 19.72
N ASP A 76 -30.64 -28.08 20.86
CA ASP A 76 -31.74 -28.81 21.40
C ASP A 76 -33.13 -28.22 21.09
N SER A 77 -33.20 -27.07 20.43
CA SER A 77 -34.50 -26.46 20.03
C SER A 77 -34.79 -26.73 18.56
N SER A 78 -35.57 -27.75 18.32
CA SER A 78 -35.87 -28.38 17.01
C SER A 78 -36.94 -27.69 16.15
N ASP A 79 -37.30 -26.42 16.36
CA ASP A 79 -38.55 -25.94 15.77
C ASP A 79 -38.47 -24.88 14.67
N ASP A 80 -37.29 -24.44 14.28
CA ASP A 80 -37.18 -23.33 13.26
C ASP A 80 -36.25 -23.69 12.07
N ARG A 81 -36.38 -24.90 11.51
CA ARG A 81 -35.56 -25.39 10.38
C ARG A 81 -36.00 -24.89 9.00
N ARG A 82 -36.94 -23.99 8.89
CA ARG A 82 -37.43 -23.51 7.59
C ARG A 82 -36.75 -22.19 7.20
N CYS A 83 -35.81 -22.24 6.25
CA CYS A 83 -35.22 -21.11 5.53
C CYS A 83 -34.10 -20.30 6.22
N SER A 84 -33.41 -20.84 7.23
CA SER A 84 -32.21 -20.12 7.71
C SER A 84 -30.98 -20.53 6.90
N PRO A 85 -30.16 -19.59 6.41
CA PRO A 85 -28.86 -19.93 5.82
C PRO A 85 -28.01 -20.67 6.86
N SER A 86 -27.22 -21.65 6.40
CA SER A 86 -26.32 -22.46 7.22
C SER A 86 -25.68 -21.65 8.35
N PRO A 87 -25.87 -22.01 9.63
CA PRO A 87 -25.33 -21.25 10.76
C PRO A 87 -23.81 -21.16 10.71
N HIS A 88 -23.11 -22.22 10.32
CA HIS A 88 -21.66 -22.20 10.18
C HIS A 88 -21.22 -21.30 9.02
N ARG A 89 -21.95 -21.23 7.91
CA ARG A 89 -21.65 -20.30 6.82
C ARG A 89 -21.75 -18.84 7.26
N ARG A 90 -22.80 -18.50 8.02
CA ARG A 90 -22.97 -17.14 8.59
C ARG A 90 -21.82 -16.81 9.54
N LEU A 91 -21.48 -17.73 10.42
CA LEU A 91 -20.41 -17.60 11.38
C LEU A 91 -19.05 -17.41 10.69
N PHE A 92 -18.74 -18.27 9.72
CA PHE A 92 -17.53 -18.14 8.90
C PHE A 92 -17.44 -16.77 8.21
N LYS A 93 -18.54 -16.33 7.57
CA LYS A 93 -18.61 -15.02 6.92
C LYS A 93 -18.35 -13.87 7.90
N LEU A 94 -18.91 -13.96 9.11
CA LEU A 94 -18.72 -12.95 10.16
C LEU A 94 -17.24 -12.83 10.56
N PHE A 95 -16.61 -13.96 10.89
CA PHE A 95 -15.21 -13.98 11.33
C PHE A 95 -14.25 -13.62 10.20
N ARG A 96 -14.53 -14.07 8.99
CA ARG A 96 -13.76 -13.71 7.80
C ARG A 96 -13.84 -12.20 7.53
N SER A 97 -15.05 -11.61 7.57
CA SER A 97 -15.22 -10.16 7.42
C SER A 97 -14.54 -9.36 8.53
N ALA A 98 -14.51 -9.87 9.76
CA ALA A 98 -13.78 -9.23 10.86
C ALA A 98 -12.27 -9.28 10.61
N SER A 99 -11.74 -10.42 10.15
CA SER A 99 -10.33 -10.58 9.78
C SER A 99 -9.94 -9.66 8.60
N ASP A 100 -10.80 -9.56 7.59
CA ASP A 100 -10.54 -8.71 6.42
C ASP A 100 -10.61 -7.22 6.79
N ARG A 101 -11.52 -6.81 7.69
CA ARG A 101 -11.57 -5.45 8.26
C ARG A 101 -10.35 -5.11 9.09
N CYS A 102 -9.79 -6.09 9.81
CA CYS A 102 -8.54 -5.88 10.55
C CYS A 102 -7.35 -5.62 9.63
N ARG A 103 -7.38 -6.15 8.40
CA ARG A 103 -6.33 -5.93 7.38
C ARG A 103 -6.52 -4.63 6.60
N ALA A 104 -7.76 -4.20 6.40
CA ALA A 104 -8.08 -2.94 5.75
C ALA A 104 -8.04 -1.82 6.80
N LEU A 105 -6.91 -1.17 6.93
CA LEU A 105 -6.79 0.01 7.79
C LEU A 105 -7.75 1.11 7.30
N PRO A 106 -8.39 1.86 8.19
CA PRO A 106 -9.19 3.01 7.79
C PRO A 106 -8.35 4.03 7.04
N ALA A 107 -8.98 4.82 6.17
CA ALA A 107 -8.31 5.93 5.50
C ALA A 107 -7.68 6.88 6.53
N PRO A 108 -6.53 7.49 6.24
CA PRO A 108 -5.94 8.48 7.14
C PRO A 108 -6.89 9.69 7.27
N HIS A 109 -6.93 10.29 8.44
CA HIS A 109 -7.67 11.54 8.67
C HIS A 109 -6.91 12.77 8.17
N LEU A 110 -5.60 12.63 7.97
CA LEU A 110 -4.71 13.65 7.42
C LEU A 110 -4.65 13.49 5.90
N GLY A 111 -4.88 14.57 5.15
CA GLY A 111 -4.72 14.63 3.70
C GLY A 111 -3.38 15.23 3.28
N LEU A 112 -2.99 15.08 2.00
CA LEU A 112 -1.78 15.73 1.47
C LEU A 112 -1.88 17.26 1.51
N ALA A 113 -3.09 17.81 1.35
CA ALA A 113 -3.33 19.26 1.43
C ALA A 113 -3.11 19.83 2.85
N ASP A 114 -3.14 18.97 3.87
CA ASP A 114 -2.95 19.37 5.27
C ASP A 114 -1.48 19.41 5.68
N VAL A 115 -0.57 18.96 4.82
CA VAL A 115 0.85 18.78 5.13
C VAL A 115 1.72 19.63 4.22
N SER A 116 2.72 20.28 4.82
CA SER A 116 3.82 20.92 4.10
C SER A 116 5.16 20.34 4.53
N PHE A 117 6.10 20.30 3.61
CA PHE A 117 7.47 19.85 3.86
C PHE A 117 8.41 21.03 3.89
N ALA A 118 9.06 21.23 5.02
CA ALA A 118 10.17 22.18 5.18
C ALA A 118 11.48 21.41 5.04
N VAL A 119 12.34 21.84 4.13
CA VAL A 119 13.64 21.22 3.88
C VAL A 119 14.73 22.27 3.95
N ASP A 120 15.75 21.97 4.74
CA ASP A 120 16.97 22.79 4.86
C ASP A 120 18.18 21.95 4.48
N ILE A 121 19.01 22.49 3.60
CA ILE A 121 20.33 21.96 3.28
C ILE A 121 21.36 22.97 3.79
N VAL A 122 22.18 22.52 4.73
CA VAL A 122 23.11 23.39 5.47
C VAL A 122 24.53 22.86 5.29
N THR A 123 25.48 23.73 5.00
CA THR A 123 26.91 23.38 4.94
C THR A 123 27.47 23.09 6.34
N ALA A 124 28.64 22.46 6.41
CA ALA A 124 29.34 22.19 7.68
C ALA A 124 29.65 23.49 8.49
N GLY A 125 29.72 24.64 7.84
CA GLY A 125 29.89 25.95 8.48
C GLY A 125 28.61 26.47 9.16
N GLY A 126 27.49 25.80 9.00
CA GLY A 126 26.19 26.18 9.60
C GLY A 126 25.41 27.22 8.76
N GLU A 127 25.92 27.61 7.61
CA GLU A 127 25.20 28.50 6.70
C GLU A 127 24.18 27.70 5.89
N SER A 128 22.92 28.16 5.85
CA SER A 128 21.89 27.58 5.02
C SER A 128 22.18 27.86 3.56
N THR A 129 22.45 26.82 2.79
CA THR A 129 22.70 26.94 1.36
C THR A 129 21.38 26.92 0.59
N LEU A 130 20.40 26.17 1.08
CA LEU A 130 19.10 26.03 0.45
C LEU A 130 18.04 25.73 1.51
N SER A 131 16.97 26.52 1.53
CA SER A 131 15.80 26.28 2.35
C SER A 131 14.54 26.50 1.53
N PHE A 132 13.58 25.58 1.68
CA PHE A 132 12.29 25.70 1.01
C PHE A 132 11.16 25.06 1.81
N LEU A 133 9.95 25.56 1.58
CA LEU A 133 8.70 25.00 2.08
C LEU A 133 7.82 24.67 0.87
N VAL A 134 7.26 23.48 0.84
CA VAL A 134 6.36 23.03 -0.22
C VAL A 134 5.17 22.28 0.37
N ALA A 135 3.96 22.61 -0.07
CA ALA A 135 2.76 21.82 0.27
C ALA A 135 2.83 20.45 -0.41
N ALA A 136 2.51 19.40 0.33
CA ALA A 136 2.67 18.02 -0.16
C ALA A 136 1.78 17.71 -1.38
N ASP A 137 0.62 18.34 -1.50
CA ASP A 137 -0.29 18.23 -2.64
C ASP A 137 0.22 18.95 -3.90
N ARG A 138 1.12 19.92 -3.74
CA ARG A 138 1.74 20.69 -4.83
C ARG A 138 3.10 20.15 -5.24
N ALA A 139 3.73 19.34 -4.39
CA ALA A 139 4.94 18.65 -4.75
C ALA A 139 4.63 17.65 -5.88
N ALA A 140 5.32 17.78 -7.00
CA ALA A 140 5.11 16.87 -8.12
C ALA A 140 5.40 15.44 -7.68
N PRO A 141 4.61 14.42 -8.13
CA PRO A 141 5.05 13.05 -7.97
C PRO A 141 6.44 12.95 -8.62
N ALA A 142 7.42 12.41 -7.89
CA ALA A 142 8.75 12.24 -8.45
C ALA A 142 8.64 11.46 -9.77
N HIS A 143 9.35 11.89 -10.83
CA HIS A 143 9.30 11.28 -12.16
C HIS A 143 9.88 9.85 -12.20
N VAL A 144 9.56 9.05 -11.21
CA VAL A 144 9.81 7.61 -11.19
C VAL A 144 8.62 6.94 -11.87
N LYS A 145 8.86 6.13 -12.88
CA LYS A 145 7.80 5.32 -13.51
C LYS A 145 7.02 4.59 -12.42
N ASN A 146 5.70 4.81 -12.37
CA ASN A 146 4.78 4.25 -11.37
C ASN A 146 4.82 4.86 -9.95
N SER A 147 5.24 6.11 -9.78
CA SER A 147 5.18 6.79 -8.46
C SER A 147 3.76 7.23 -8.04
N ALA A 148 2.75 7.10 -8.90
CA ALA A 148 1.37 7.44 -8.57
C ALA A 148 0.90 6.64 -7.34
N GLY A 149 0.48 7.36 -6.30
CA GLY A 149 0.01 6.75 -5.04
C GLY A 149 1.11 6.35 -4.06
N LEU A 150 2.39 6.61 -4.35
CA LEU A 150 3.49 6.44 -3.40
C LEU A 150 3.70 7.73 -2.57
N PHE A 151 4.20 7.56 -1.36
CA PHE A 151 4.67 8.67 -0.53
C PHE A 151 6.09 9.06 -0.98
N LEU A 152 6.15 9.63 -2.17
CA LEU A 152 7.38 10.04 -2.85
C LEU A 152 7.13 11.33 -3.65
N PHE A 153 7.81 12.40 -3.27
CA PHE A 153 7.60 13.74 -3.78
C PHE A 153 8.88 14.28 -4.43
N GLY A 154 8.74 14.97 -5.54
CA GLY A 154 9.83 15.67 -6.21
C GLY A 154 9.61 17.18 -6.18
N VAL A 155 10.61 17.93 -5.80
CA VAL A 155 10.60 19.38 -5.82
C VAL A 155 11.68 19.86 -6.79
N ASP A 156 11.28 20.52 -7.86
CA ASP A 156 12.19 21.14 -8.82
C ASP A 156 12.70 22.46 -8.24
N LEU A 157 13.99 22.65 -8.24
CA LEU A 157 14.69 23.78 -7.66
C LEU A 157 15.70 24.40 -8.63
N SER A 158 15.63 24.03 -9.90
CA SER A 158 16.54 24.50 -10.96
C SER A 158 16.59 26.03 -11.05
N ASP A 159 15.47 26.69 -10.78
CA ASP A 159 15.39 28.17 -10.80
C ASP A 159 16.14 28.85 -9.64
N ARG A 160 16.47 28.09 -8.57
CA ARG A 160 17.11 28.67 -7.39
C ARG A 160 18.62 28.80 -7.50
N ASN A 161 19.22 28.09 -8.42
CA ASN A 161 20.67 28.08 -8.68
C ASN A 161 21.52 27.95 -7.40
N ALA A 162 21.09 27.11 -6.47
CA ALA A 162 21.75 26.93 -5.17
C ALA A 162 22.90 25.93 -5.29
N ALA A 163 24.13 26.39 -5.17
CA ALA A 163 25.31 25.53 -5.14
C ALA A 163 25.62 25.06 -3.72
N ILE A 164 25.83 23.76 -3.53
CA ILE A 164 26.16 23.19 -2.20
C ILE A 164 27.67 23.11 -1.99
N GLY A 165 28.43 22.98 -3.08
CA GLY A 165 29.88 22.78 -3.02
C GLY A 165 30.29 21.37 -2.59
N PRO A 166 31.57 21.01 -2.67
CA PRO A 166 32.08 19.65 -2.47
C PRO A 166 32.25 19.23 -0.99
N GLY A 167 31.83 20.05 -0.05
CA GLY A 167 32.01 19.84 1.38
C GLY A 167 31.01 18.81 1.99
N GLU A 168 31.14 18.65 3.30
CA GLU A 168 30.11 17.96 4.10
C GLU A 168 28.91 18.89 4.28
N TRP A 169 27.70 18.36 4.12
CA TRP A 169 26.46 19.09 4.34
C TRP A 169 25.45 18.26 5.12
N ARG A 170 24.44 18.94 5.64
CA ARG A 170 23.40 18.35 6.46
C ARG A 170 22.05 18.61 5.83
N VAL A 171 21.22 17.59 5.76
CA VAL A 171 19.83 17.68 5.31
C VAL A 171 18.92 17.58 6.51
N ARG A 172 18.03 18.54 6.65
CA ARG A 172 16.93 18.49 7.61
C ARG A 172 15.62 18.52 6.85
N TRP A 173 14.75 17.56 7.11
CA TRP A 173 13.41 17.50 6.56
C TRP A 173 12.39 17.42 7.69
N THR A 174 11.45 18.37 7.72
CA THR A 174 10.38 18.47 8.70
C THR A 174 9.04 18.45 7.97
N ALA A 175 8.10 17.62 8.41
CA ALA A 175 6.72 17.69 7.99
C ALA A 175 5.94 18.57 8.97
N VAL A 176 5.15 19.50 8.44
CA VAL A 176 4.39 20.49 9.22
C VAL A 176 2.93 20.41 8.82
N ARG A 177 2.03 20.44 9.79
CA ARG A 177 0.61 20.60 9.55
C ARG A 177 0.29 22.06 9.24
N THR A 178 -0.37 22.30 8.10
CA THR A 178 -0.64 23.65 7.59
C THR A 178 -2.10 24.07 7.70
N THR A 179 -3.03 23.13 7.98
CA THR A 179 -4.43 23.45 8.21
C THR A 179 -4.75 23.41 9.70
N ALA A 180 -5.24 24.53 10.25
CA ALA A 180 -5.84 24.54 11.59
C ALA A 180 -7.09 23.66 11.58
N ARG A 181 -7.30 22.87 12.62
CA ARG A 181 -8.61 22.20 12.83
C ARG A 181 -9.69 23.28 12.89
N ARG A 182 -10.82 23.00 12.21
CA ARG A 182 -12.00 23.90 12.23
C ARG A 182 -12.47 24.05 13.67
N GLY A 183 -12.16 25.20 14.31
CA GLY A 183 -12.52 25.49 15.69
C GLY A 183 -11.35 25.59 16.68
N GLU A 184 -10.12 25.37 16.23
CA GLU A 184 -8.91 25.67 17.01
C GLU A 184 -8.62 27.18 16.89
N GLU A 185 -8.30 27.84 18.01
CA GLU A 185 -7.92 29.26 18.02
C GLU A 185 -6.67 29.46 17.16
N GLU A 186 -6.57 30.58 16.46
CA GLU A 186 -5.50 30.90 15.49
C GLU A 186 -4.07 30.89 16.06
N ASP A 187 -3.91 30.74 17.38
CA ASP A 187 -2.62 30.82 18.09
C ASP A 187 -2.01 29.45 18.48
N GLU A 188 -2.63 28.31 18.11
CA GLU A 188 -2.03 27.04 18.42
C GLU A 188 -0.88 26.73 17.45
N PRO A 189 0.36 26.46 17.96
CA PRO A 189 1.50 26.22 17.09
C PRO A 189 1.20 25.02 16.19
N ALA A 190 1.42 25.19 14.88
CA ALA A 190 1.25 24.12 13.90
C ALA A 190 2.06 22.89 14.34
N ALA A 191 1.44 21.73 14.41
CA ALA A 191 2.12 20.49 14.76
C ALA A 191 3.19 20.18 13.70
N ALA A 192 4.38 19.77 14.15
CA ALA A 192 5.49 19.46 13.26
C ALA A 192 6.21 18.19 13.73
N VAL A 193 6.72 17.42 12.78
CA VAL A 193 7.55 16.24 13.03
C VAL A 193 8.83 16.30 12.20
N LEU A 194 9.96 16.10 12.87
CA LEU A 194 11.25 15.98 12.20
C LEU A 194 11.35 14.59 11.55
N MET A 195 11.32 14.56 10.22
CA MET A 195 11.43 13.35 9.43
C MET A 195 12.88 12.90 9.26
N MET A 196 13.78 13.84 9.14
CA MET A 196 15.22 13.58 8.94
C MET A 196 16.05 14.73 9.46
N ASP A 197 17.18 14.39 10.06
CA ASP A 197 18.30 15.28 10.33
C ASP A 197 19.60 14.49 10.18
N ALA A 198 20.15 14.49 8.97
CA ALA A 198 21.25 13.63 8.60
C ALA A 198 22.37 14.37 7.89
N LYS A 199 23.60 13.93 8.16
CA LYS A 199 24.79 14.42 7.47
C LYS A 199 25.03 13.64 6.19
N VAL A 200 25.36 14.35 5.12
CA VAL A 200 25.82 13.80 3.85
C VAL A 200 27.33 13.96 3.76
N PRO A 201 28.09 12.85 3.79
CA PRO A 201 29.55 12.93 3.73
C PRO A 201 30.03 13.51 2.40
N ALA A 202 31.11 14.32 2.45
CA ALA A 202 31.73 14.93 1.27
C ALA A 202 32.08 13.91 0.16
N ALA A 203 32.49 12.71 0.52
CA ALA A 203 32.80 11.64 -0.43
C ALA A 203 31.57 11.17 -1.25
N ARG A 204 30.37 11.17 -0.66
CA ARG A 204 29.13 10.85 -1.38
C ARG A 204 28.72 11.95 -2.32
N ALA A 205 28.85 13.21 -1.85
CA ALA A 205 28.55 14.38 -2.65
C ALA A 205 29.49 14.49 -3.87
N ALA A 206 30.80 14.33 -3.65
CA ALA A 206 31.81 14.38 -4.73
C ALA A 206 31.69 13.20 -5.72
N GLY A 207 31.37 11.99 -5.25
CA GLY A 207 31.15 10.81 -6.09
C GLY A 207 29.93 10.91 -7.00
N ALA A 208 28.93 11.67 -6.60
CA ALA A 208 27.71 11.84 -7.37
C ALA A 208 27.93 12.58 -8.71
N VAL A 209 28.90 13.50 -8.77
CA VAL A 209 29.11 14.37 -9.95
C VAL A 209 30.26 13.88 -10.86
N ALA A 210 31.03 12.86 -10.44
CA ALA A 210 32.28 12.44 -11.11
C ALA A 210 32.11 11.91 -12.55
N PHE A 211 30.91 11.56 -13.00
CA PHE A 211 30.65 10.94 -14.30
C PHE A 211 29.60 11.70 -15.11
N GLY A 212 29.95 12.88 -15.63
CA GLY A 212 29.13 13.52 -16.66
C GLY A 212 28.34 14.76 -16.23
N GLY A 213 28.71 15.42 -15.16
CA GLY A 213 28.13 16.72 -14.77
C GLY A 213 26.75 16.66 -14.12
N ARG A 214 26.19 15.48 -13.92
CA ARG A 214 24.96 15.25 -13.16
C ARG A 214 25.14 14.07 -12.21
N GLY A 215 24.62 14.20 -10.99
CA GLY A 215 24.69 13.14 -10.00
C GLY A 215 23.59 13.20 -8.96
N GLU A 216 23.47 12.16 -8.18
CA GLU A 216 22.50 12.04 -7.10
C GLU A 216 23.21 11.75 -5.77
N ALA A 217 22.89 12.51 -4.73
CA ALA A 217 23.33 12.22 -3.38
C ALA A 217 22.11 11.87 -2.52
N GLY A 218 22.03 10.59 -2.12
CA GLY A 218 20.94 10.08 -1.29
C GLY A 218 21.36 9.90 0.16
N VAL A 219 20.47 10.22 1.09
CA VAL A 219 20.60 9.92 2.51
C VAL A 219 19.29 9.36 3.04
N ALA A 220 19.40 8.33 3.88
CA ALA A 220 18.25 7.75 4.55
C ALA A 220 18.48 7.76 6.07
N ALA A 221 17.41 8.00 6.83
CA ALA A 221 17.41 7.97 8.27
C ALA A 221 16.20 7.23 8.80
N ARG A 222 16.41 6.46 9.88
CA ARG A 222 15.34 5.73 10.55
C ARG A 222 14.34 6.70 11.16
N LEU A 223 13.06 6.51 10.82
CA LEU A 223 11.97 7.25 11.44
C LEU A 223 11.66 6.72 12.85
N PRO A 224 11.30 7.61 13.81
CA PRO A 224 10.85 7.18 15.11
C PRO A 224 9.60 6.30 14.98
N ALA A 225 9.58 5.16 15.69
CA ALA A 225 8.41 4.31 15.71
C ALA A 225 7.30 4.98 16.51
N PRO A 226 6.09 5.15 15.97
CA PRO A 226 4.94 5.45 16.79
C PRO A 226 4.74 4.28 17.77
N GLY A 227 4.47 4.54 19.04
CA GLY A 227 4.51 3.61 20.17
C GLY A 227 3.71 2.31 20.08
N CYS A 228 3.08 2.01 18.97
CA CYS A 228 2.30 0.83 18.69
C CYS A 228 2.79 0.15 17.40
N GLY A 229 3.88 -0.63 17.49
CA GLY A 229 4.13 -1.77 16.60
C GLY A 229 4.09 -1.54 15.08
N GLY A 230 4.44 -0.36 14.60
CA GLY A 230 4.59 -0.09 13.16
C GLY A 230 5.90 -0.66 12.60
N GLY A 231 5.89 -1.07 11.33
CA GLY A 231 7.08 -1.51 10.61
C GLY A 231 8.21 -0.48 10.67
N LYS A 232 9.42 -0.94 10.41
CA LYS A 232 10.60 -0.07 10.39
C LYS A 232 10.54 0.83 9.17
N LEU A 233 10.17 2.10 9.35
CA LEU A 233 10.14 3.10 8.29
C LEU A 233 11.45 3.90 8.28
N ASP A 234 11.89 4.23 7.08
CA ASP A 234 13.04 5.09 6.83
C ASP A 234 12.59 6.29 5.99
N ALA A 235 12.98 7.50 6.41
CA ALA A 235 12.90 8.68 5.56
C ALA A 235 14.08 8.68 4.60
N GLU A 236 13.84 9.02 3.33
CA GLU A 236 14.88 9.19 2.31
C GLU A 236 14.78 10.55 1.68
N VAL A 237 15.94 11.20 1.57
CA VAL A 237 16.10 12.42 0.77
C VAL A 237 17.16 12.16 -0.28
N VAL A 238 16.83 12.43 -1.54
CA VAL A 238 17.77 12.37 -2.67
C VAL A 238 17.85 13.74 -3.29
N VAL A 239 19.07 14.26 -3.38
CA VAL A 239 19.39 15.55 -3.99
C VAL A 239 20.03 15.30 -5.34
N GLU A 240 19.39 15.77 -6.41
CA GLU A 240 19.94 15.75 -7.77
C GLU A 240 20.79 16.99 -7.98
N LEU A 241 22.03 16.78 -8.41
CA LEU A 241 23.07 17.79 -8.52
C LEU A 241 23.55 17.92 -9.96
N ALA A 242 23.84 19.13 -10.41
CA ALA A 242 24.39 19.41 -11.72
C ALA A 242 25.64 20.28 -11.65
N GLY A 243 26.55 20.06 -12.60
CA GLY A 243 27.77 20.84 -12.78
C GLY A 243 28.81 20.60 -11.69
N GLU A 244 30.02 21.16 -11.90
CA GLU A 244 31.16 21.05 -10.97
C GLU A 244 30.88 21.79 -9.65
N GLU A 245 30.06 22.81 -9.67
CA GLU A 245 29.66 23.60 -8.49
C GLU A 245 28.60 22.91 -7.65
N MET A 246 28.11 21.74 -8.08
CA MET A 246 27.08 20.94 -7.39
C MET A 246 25.81 21.75 -7.13
N VAL A 247 25.27 22.34 -8.19
CA VAL A 247 23.99 23.08 -8.14
C VAL A 247 22.85 22.08 -7.93
N VAL A 248 21.97 22.37 -6.98
CA VAL A 248 20.77 21.56 -6.72
C VAL A 248 19.74 21.79 -7.80
N GLU A 249 19.43 20.76 -8.60
CA GLU A 249 18.36 20.80 -9.59
C GLU A 249 17.02 20.34 -8.99
N LYS A 250 17.06 19.26 -8.17
CA LYS A 250 15.86 18.66 -7.65
C LYS A 250 16.10 17.98 -6.31
N VAL A 251 15.08 17.98 -5.47
CA VAL A 251 15.07 17.23 -4.23
C VAL A 251 13.90 16.24 -4.26
N ARG A 252 14.17 14.97 -3.97
CA ARG A 252 13.14 13.94 -3.79
C ARG A 252 13.03 13.59 -2.30
N LEU A 253 11.80 13.52 -1.81
CA LEU A 253 11.46 13.20 -0.42
C LEU A 253 10.60 11.95 -0.42
N GLY A 254 10.98 10.94 0.33
CA GLY A 254 10.23 9.69 0.36
C GLY A 254 10.26 8.99 1.71
N VAL A 255 9.27 8.14 1.95
CA VAL A 255 9.25 7.21 3.09
C VAL A 255 9.27 5.80 2.56
N MET A 256 10.17 4.99 3.13
CA MET A 256 10.40 3.61 2.71
C MET A 256 10.16 2.63 3.86
N CYS A 257 9.74 1.43 3.50
CA CYS A 257 9.75 0.24 4.34
C CYS A 257 10.50 -0.87 3.59
N GLU A 258 11.54 -1.42 4.19
CA GLU A 258 12.33 -2.53 3.59
C GLU A 258 12.74 -2.27 2.13
N CYS A 259 13.33 -1.10 1.86
CA CYS A 259 13.78 -0.67 0.53
C CYS A 259 12.67 -0.46 -0.51
N ARG A 260 11.42 -0.28 -0.10
CA ARG A 260 10.30 0.07 -0.97
C ARG A 260 9.60 1.32 -0.45
N TYR A 261 9.25 2.23 -1.34
CA TYR A 261 8.44 3.38 -0.96
C TYR A 261 7.05 2.91 -0.51
N VAL A 262 6.58 3.46 0.60
CA VAL A 262 5.23 3.19 1.12
C VAL A 262 4.17 3.90 0.27
N CYS A 263 2.93 3.47 0.33
CA CYS A 263 1.85 4.19 -0.33
C CYS A 263 1.54 5.51 0.41
N ALA A 264 0.87 6.43 -0.28
CA ALA A 264 0.55 7.75 0.26
C ALA A 264 -0.25 7.64 1.58
N ASP A 265 -1.22 6.73 1.64
CA ASP A 265 -2.01 6.49 2.84
C ASP A 265 -1.17 5.99 4.03
N GLU A 266 -0.17 5.15 3.80
CA GLU A 266 0.72 4.66 4.87
C GLU A 266 1.60 5.79 5.40
N GLY A 267 2.16 6.61 4.51
CA GLY A 267 2.93 7.79 4.90
C GLY A 267 2.09 8.80 5.68
N LEU A 268 0.86 9.06 5.24
CA LEU A 268 -0.07 9.95 5.94
C LEU A 268 -0.49 9.39 7.31
N ARG A 269 -0.74 8.07 7.44
CA ARG A 269 -1.01 7.44 8.75
C ARG A 269 0.19 7.58 9.69
N TYR A 270 1.41 7.44 9.17
CA TYR A 270 2.60 7.69 9.98
C TYR A 270 2.63 9.13 10.49
N LEU A 271 2.45 10.12 9.61
CA LEU A 271 2.43 11.53 9.99
C LEU A 271 1.29 11.87 10.98
N GLN A 272 0.14 11.25 10.81
CA GLN A 272 -1.03 11.42 11.67
C GLN A 272 -0.74 11.18 13.15
N HIS A 273 0.16 10.25 13.49
CA HIS A 273 0.54 9.98 14.88
C HIS A 273 1.26 11.16 15.56
N PHE A 274 1.79 12.09 14.79
CA PHE A 274 2.56 13.22 15.31
C PHE A 274 1.91 14.57 15.02
N LEU A 275 1.03 14.64 14.04
CA LEU A 275 0.43 15.89 13.58
C LEU A 275 -1.04 16.06 14.00
N LEU A 276 -1.68 15.03 14.52
CA LEU A 276 -3.03 15.02 15.06
C LEU A 276 -3.03 14.69 16.54
#